data_3b1349453aa7d59698019ebed80e8d7d
#
_entry.id   3b1349453aa7d59698019ebed80e8d7d
#
_cell.length_a   1.000
_cell.length_b   1.000
_cell.length_c   1.000
_cell.angle_alpha   90.00
_cell.angle_beta   90.00
_cell.angle_gamma   90.00
#
_symmetry.space_group_name_H-M   'P 1'
#
loop_
_entity.id
_entity.type
_entity.pdbx_description
1 polymer ?
#
loop_
_entity_poly.entity_id
_entity_poly.type
_entity_poly.pdbx_seq_one_letter_code
_entity_poly.pdbx_strand_id
1 'polypeptide(L)'
;MKKLISIICAISAMLTAHAAANYDNPDTLFVARDGTGEFRNVSEAIEVCRAFMEYHKVIYVKKGIYKEKLVIPQWLTNIEICGEDRNETIITWDDHANIQADISPLTSHLSPQKIGTFRTFTLKIQGSRITLKNITIENNSARLGQAVALHTEGDRLTFVNCRFLGHQDTIYTGNAKTRLFFKDCYIEGTTDFIFGPSTVWFEQCDIFCKANSYITAASTPQDVEYGYIFNNCCISCAHNVDKVYLGRPWRDYGYTLFMNCELPRQIRPEGWHHWREEAKQTARYLEYNNRGEGATTSQRVPWSRQLTKKEAQQITIDKVFTINDNWKL
;
A
#
# COMPACT_ATOMS: atom_id res chain seq x y z
N MET A 1 33.89 -4.90 -60.52
CA MET A 1 33.28 -5.94 -59.67
C MET A 1 33.89 -6.08 -58.27
N LYS A 2 35.17 -5.77 -57.99
CA LYS A 2 35.78 -5.90 -56.65
C LYS A 2 35.41 -4.81 -55.63
N LYS A 3 34.88 -3.66 -56.06
CA LYS A 3 34.47 -2.56 -55.13
C LYS A 3 33.03 -2.68 -54.60
N LEU A 4 32.18 -3.50 -55.24
CA LEU A 4 30.78 -3.69 -54.83
C LEU A 4 30.65 -4.74 -53.72
N ILE A 5 31.57 -5.68 -53.60
CA ILE A 5 31.57 -6.76 -52.61
C ILE A 5 32.03 -6.23 -51.23
N SER A 6 32.91 -5.21 -51.20
CA SER A 6 33.34 -4.63 -49.91
C SER A 6 32.28 -3.77 -49.19
N ILE A 7 31.31 -3.23 -49.95
CA ILE A 7 30.23 -2.40 -49.35
C ILE A 7 29.14 -3.29 -48.75
N ILE A 8 28.90 -4.47 -49.32
CA ILE A 8 27.90 -5.42 -48.79
C ILE A 8 28.38 -6.08 -47.48
N CYS A 9 29.68 -6.33 -47.32
CA CYS A 9 30.25 -6.84 -46.07
C CYS A 9 30.27 -5.80 -44.94
N ALA A 10 30.35 -4.49 -45.24
CA ALA A 10 30.34 -3.43 -44.22
C ALA A 10 28.92 -3.12 -43.68
N ILE A 11 27.87 -3.39 -44.48
CA ILE A 11 26.47 -3.20 -44.04
C ILE A 11 26.00 -4.41 -43.19
N SER A 12 26.55 -5.59 -43.42
CA SER A 12 26.24 -6.79 -42.62
C SER A 12 26.85 -6.79 -41.20
N ALA A 13 27.85 -5.96 -40.95
CA ALA A 13 28.50 -5.85 -39.63
C ALA A 13 27.88 -4.80 -38.69
N MET A 14 26.88 -4.05 -39.16
CA MET A 14 26.13 -3.11 -38.33
C MET A 14 24.77 -3.64 -37.86
N LEU A 15 24.42 -4.88 -38.15
CA LEU A 15 23.44 -5.62 -37.36
C LEU A 15 24.18 -6.17 -36.13
N THR A 16 24.62 -5.25 -35.24
CA THR A 16 24.95 -5.63 -33.88
C THR A 16 23.70 -6.28 -33.29
N ALA A 17 23.80 -7.58 -33.10
CA ALA A 17 22.86 -8.28 -32.29
C ALA A 17 22.67 -7.47 -31.01
N HIS A 18 21.53 -6.83 -30.85
CA HIS A 18 21.05 -6.51 -29.51
C HIS A 18 20.97 -7.89 -28.88
N ALA A 19 21.96 -8.21 -28.05
CA ALA A 19 21.86 -9.35 -27.17
C ALA A 19 20.53 -9.13 -26.45
N ALA A 20 19.59 -10.07 -26.64
CA ALA A 20 18.31 -10.00 -25.95
C ALA A 20 18.64 -9.85 -24.47
N ALA A 21 18.18 -8.77 -23.85
CA ALA A 21 18.42 -8.53 -22.46
C ALA A 21 17.98 -9.79 -21.70
N ASN A 22 18.87 -10.32 -20.87
CA ASN A 22 18.56 -11.54 -20.10
C ASN A 22 17.72 -11.15 -18.90
N TYR A 23 16.42 -11.02 -19.09
CA TYR A 23 15.46 -10.68 -18.02
C TYR A 23 15.28 -11.80 -16.98
N ASP A 24 15.85 -12.96 -17.20
CA ASP A 24 15.85 -14.08 -16.24
C ASP A 24 16.93 -13.92 -15.16
N ASN A 25 17.95 -13.09 -15.43
CA ASN A 25 18.99 -12.80 -14.48
C ASN A 25 18.40 -11.98 -13.30
N PRO A 26 18.94 -12.16 -12.05
CA PRO A 26 18.60 -11.29 -10.91
C PRO A 26 19.07 -9.84 -11.03
N ASP A 27 19.62 -9.45 -12.18
CA ASP A 27 20.04 -8.09 -12.45
C ASP A 27 18.91 -7.06 -12.29
N THR A 28 19.30 -5.84 -12.07
CA THR A 28 18.40 -4.71 -11.92
C THR A 28 17.93 -4.22 -13.29
N LEU A 29 16.63 -4.04 -13.45
CA LEU A 29 16.01 -3.34 -14.58
C LEU A 29 15.89 -1.86 -14.28
N PHE A 30 16.35 -0.98 -15.17
CA PHE A 30 16.34 0.46 -14.95
C PHE A 30 15.20 1.15 -15.70
N VAL A 31 14.36 1.88 -14.96
CA VAL A 31 13.27 2.69 -15.51
C VAL A 31 13.63 4.17 -15.39
N ALA A 32 13.59 4.91 -16.51
CA ALA A 32 13.84 6.34 -16.53
C ALA A 32 13.01 7.06 -17.61
N ARG A 33 12.21 8.06 -17.18
CA ARG A 33 11.35 8.85 -18.08
C ARG A 33 12.12 9.56 -19.21
N ASP A 34 13.34 9.98 -18.94
CA ASP A 34 14.24 10.66 -19.88
C ASP A 34 14.85 9.72 -20.93
N GLY A 35 14.64 8.39 -20.79
CA GLY A 35 15.15 7.37 -21.71
C GLY A 35 16.59 6.95 -21.43
N THR A 36 17.16 7.31 -20.27
CA THR A 36 18.50 6.85 -19.84
C THR A 36 18.46 5.46 -19.19
N GLY A 37 17.28 4.89 -18.96
CA GLY A 37 17.06 3.52 -18.52
C GLY A 37 16.69 2.59 -19.69
N GLU A 38 16.56 1.29 -19.40
CA GLU A 38 16.10 0.28 -20.35
C GLU A 38 14.62 0.49 -20.70
N PHE A 39 13.83 1.02 -19.75
CA PHE A 39 12.41 1.28 -19.89
C PHE A 39 12.08 2.74 -19.57
N ARG A 40 11.03 3.26 -20.18
CA ARG A 40 10.49 4.60 -19.88
C ARG A 40 9.34 4.57 -18.91
N ASN A 41 8.68 3.42 -18.78
CA ASN A 41 7.51 3.19 -17.96
C ASN A 41 7.76 2.02 -16.98
N VAL A 42 7.18 2.10 -15.80
CA VAL A 42 7.29 1.04 -14.79
C VAL A 42 6.52 -0.20 -15.24
N SER A 43 5.38 -0.01 -15.93
CA SER A 43 4.58 -1.09 -16.51
C SER A 43 5.39 -1.97 -17.47
N GLU A 44 6.22 -1.38 -18.32
CA GLU A 44 7.08 -2.13 -19.27
C GLU A 44 8.09 -3.02 -18.53
N ALA A 45 8.69 -2.52 -17.44
CA ALA A 45 9.63 -3.30 -16.63
C ALA A 45 8.93 -4.44 -15.86
N ILE A 46 7.68 -4.25 -15.45
CA ILE A 46 6.86 -5.30 -14.83
C ILE A 46 6.52 -6.39 -15.85
N GLU A 47 6.11 -6.02 -17.05
CA GLU A 47 5.69 -6.94 -18.12
C GLU A 47 6.80 -7.89 -18.59
N VAL A 48 8.07 -7.48 -18.53
CA VAL A 48 9.19 -8.33 -18.92
C VAL A 48 9.64 -9.29 -17.81
N CYS A 49 9.11 -9.16 -16.59
CA CYS A 49 9.40 -10.07 -15.50
C CYS A 49 8.75 -11.44 -15.76
N ARG A 50 9.52 -12.52 -15.61
CA ARG A 50 8.98 -13.86 -15.77
C ARG A 50 8.08 -14.27 -14.62
N ALA A 51 7.06 -15.05 -14.94
CA ALA A 51 6.20 -15.67 -13.95
C ALA A 51 6.97 -16.68 -13.07
N PHE A 52 6.58 -16.76 -11.80
CA PHE A 52 7.06 -17.76 -10.81
C PHE A 52 8.58 -17.76 -10.57
N MET A 53 9.19 -16.56 -10.60
CA MET A 53 10.62 -16.43 -10.30
C MET A 53 10.92 -16.83 -8.86
N GLU A 54 11.94 -17.68 -8.70
CA GLU A 54 12.49 -18.04 -7.38
C GLU A 54 13.63 -17.10 -6.96
N TYR A 55 14.25 -16.40 -7.90
CA TYR A 55 15.31 -15.42 -7.66
C TYR A 55 14.74 -14.01 -7.50
N HIS A 56 15.53 -13.13 -6.89
CA HIS A 56 15.17 -11.74 -6.65
C HIS A 56 15.41 -10.87 -7.89
N LYS A 57 14.43 -10.08 -8.29
CA LYS A 57 14.52 -9.12 -9.38
C LYS A 57 14.30 -7.70 -8.84
N VAL A 58 15.18 -6.77 -9.19
CA VAL A 58 15.05 -5.36 -8.83
C VAL A 58 14.58 -4.56 -10.05
N ILE A 59 13.57 -3.73 -9.87
CA ILE A 59 13.15 -2.68 -10.79
C ILE A 59 13.56 -1.35 -10.15
N TYR A 60 14.63 -0.75 -10.62
CA TYR A 60 15.11 0.53 -10.15
C TYR A 60 14.47 1.66 -10.95
N VAL A 61 13.74 2.54 -10.26
CA VAL A 61 12.96 3.61 -10.89
C VAL A 61 13.61 4.95 -10.58
N LYS A 62 14.16 5.61 -11.60
CA LYS A 62 14.78 6.94 -11.46
C LYS A 62 13.72 8.00 -11.13
N LYS A 63 14.20 9.15 -10.61
CA LYS A 63 13.35 10.32 -10.34
C LYS A 63 12.48 10.67 -11.53
N GLY A 64 11.23 10.98 -11.27
CA GLY A 64 10.24 11.35 -12.27
C GLY A 64 8.82 11.10 -11.82
N ILE A 65 7.87 11.67 -12.56
CA ILE A 65 6.44 11.44 -12.36
C ILE A 65 5.98 10.44 -13.42
N TYR A 66 5.56 9.27 -12.95
CA TYR A 66 5.06 8.16 -13.76
C TYR A 66 3.54 8.10 -13.63
N LYS A 67 2.83 8.69 -14.60
CA LYS A 67 1.36 8.61 -14.61
C LYS A 67 0.93 7.27 -15.19
N GLU A 68 0.86 6.27 -14.33
CA GLU A 68 0.60 4.88 -14.69
C GLU A 68 -0.32 4.22 -13.67
N LYS A 69 -1.25 3.40 -14.17
CA LYS A 69 -2.08 2.50 -13.37
C LYS A 69 -1.51 1.11 -13.46
N LEU A 70 -0.91 0.63 -12.37
CA LEU A 70 -0.06 -0.55 -12.38
C LEU A 70 -0.71 -1.75 -11.70
N VAL A 71 -0.44 -2.93 -12.24
CA VAL A 71 -0.77 -4.22 -11.62
C VAL A 71 0.50 -5.07 -11.58
N ILE A 72 0.83 -5.58 -10.38
CA ILE A 72 1.79 -6.68 -10.21
C ILE A 72 0.94 -7.94 -10.08
N PRO A 73 0.83 -8.77 -11.12
CA PRO A 73 -0.10 -9.88 -11.15
C PRO A 73 0.34 -11.03 -10.21
N GLN A 74 -0.58 -11.93 -9.90
CA GLN A 74 -0.40 -12.98 -8.90
C GLN A 74 0.77 -13.92 -9.19
N TRP A 75 1.13 -14.13 -10.44
CA TRP A 75 2.24 -15.00 -10.86
C TRP A 75 3.62 -14.35 -10.76
N LEU A 76 3.70 -13.04 -10.46
CA LEU A 76 4.97 -12.36 -10.21
C LEU A 76 5.29 -12.40 -8.71
N THR A 77 6.51 -12.85 -8.39
CA THR A 77 7.00 -12.99 -7.01
C THR A 77 8.45 -12.54 -6.91
N ASN A 78 8.91 -12.24 -5.71
CA ASN A 78 10.31 -11.88 -5.43
C ASN A 78 10.81 -10.64 -6.19
N ILE A 79 9.93 -9.63 -6.35
CA ILE A 79 10.27 -8.37 -7.01
C ILE A 79 10.47 -7.27 -5.97
N GLU A 80 11.54 -6.50 -6.13
CA GLU A 80 11.73 -5.24 -5.44
C GLU A 80 11.58 -4.09 -6.44
N ILE A 81 10.69 -3.14 -6.17
CA ILE A 81 10.61 -1.86 -6.88
C ILE A 81 11.25 -0.81 -5.99
N CYS A 82 12.39 -0.26 -6.44
CA CYS A 82 13.17 0.70 -5.67
C CYS A 82 13.22 2.04 -6.40
N GLY A 83 12.62 3.07 -5.81
CA GLY A 83 12.76 4.45 -6.30
C GLY A 83 14.12 5.04 -5.96
N GLU A 84 14.62 5.92 -6.81
CA GLU A 84 15.86 6.67 -6.57
C GLU A 84 15.71 7.62 -5.37
N ASP A 85 14.54 8.24 -5.22
CA ASP A 85 14.21 9.14 -4.11
C ASP A 85 12.71 9.07 -3.82
N ARG A 86 12.34 8.91 -2.55
CA ARG A 86 10.91 8.73 -2.18
C ARG A 86 10.03 9.93 -2.50
N ASN A 87 10.57 11.14 -2.57
CA ASN A 87 9.80 12.35 -2.82
C ASN A 87 9.75 12.73 -4.29
N GLU A 88 10.71 12.26 -5.07
CA GLU A 88 10.88 12.63 -6.48
C GLU A 88 10.61 11.45 -7.44
N THR A 89 10.50 10.21 -6.94
CA THR A 89 10.05 9.05 -7.73
C THR A 89 8.59 8.78 -7.41
N ILE A 90 7.69 9.23 -8.29
CA ILE A 90 6.25 9.26 -8.02
C ILE A 90 5.49 8.47 -9.06
N ILE A 91 4.79 7.43 -8.65
CA ILE A 91 3.78 6.74 -9.46
C ILE A 91 2.42 7.30 -9.07
N THR A 92 1.69 7.87 -10.03
CA THR A 92 0.43 8.57 -9.78
C THR A 92 -0.66 8.18 -10.76
N TRP A 93 -1.91 8.18 -10.28
CA TRP A 93 -3.13 8.03 -11.07
C TRP A 93 -4.26 8.84 -10.43
N ASP A 94 -5.38 9.04 -11.13
CA ASP A 94 -6.43 9.97 -10.69
C ASP A 94 -7.87 9.42 -10.79
N ASP A 95 -8.03 8.10 -10.77
CA ASP A 95 -9.36 7.47 -10.74
C ASP A 95 -10.03 7.63 -9.36
N HIS A 96 -11.34 7.85 -9.38
CA HIS A 96 -12.19 7.83 -8.19
C HIS A 96 -13.46 7.01 -8.42
N ALA A 97 -14.07 6.51 -7.35
CA ALA A 97 -15.17 5.54 -7.42
C ALA A 97 -16.40 5.99 -8.21
N ASN A 98 -16.60 7.32 -8.35
CA ASN A 98 -17.73 7.91 -9.03
C ASN A 98 -17.54 8.12 -10.54
N ILE A 99 -16.39 7.77 -11.10
CA ILE A 99 -16.19 7.78 -12.57
C ILE A 99 -17.21 6.84 -13.21
N GLN A 100 -17.87 7.32 -14.26
CA GLN A 100 -18.79 6.48 -15.05
C GLN A 100 -18.01 5.33 -15.68
N ALA A 101 -18.52 4.11 -15.53
CA ALA A 101 -17.92 2.95 -16.17
C ALA A 101 -18.19 3.01 -17.69
N ASP A 102 -17.13 2.79 -18.48
CA ASP A 102 -17.28 2.59 -19.93
C ASP A 102 -17.82 1.19 -20.19
N ILE A 103 -19.13 1.10 -20.36
CA ILE A 103 -19.86 -0.15 -20.56
C ILE A 103 -20.69 -0.07 -21.85
N SER A 104 -20.79 -1.21 -22.53
CA SER A 104 -21.63 -1.30 -23.72
C SER A 104 -23.08 -0.91 -23.41
N PRO A 105 -23.73 -0.07 -24.24
CA PRO A 105 -25.14 0.26 -24.08
C PRO A 105 -26.06 -0.97 -24.02
N LEU A 106 -25.67 -2.07 -24.67
CA LEU A 106 -26.42 -3.32 -24.69
C LEU A 106 -26.40 -4.06 -23.33
N THR A 107 -25.36 -3.84 -22.51
CA THR A 107 -25.16 -4.48 -21.21
C THR A 107 -25.22 -3.53 -20.05
N SER A 108 -25.52 -2.26 -20.28
CA SER A 108 -25.52 -1.20 -19.26
C SER A 108 -26.46 -1.48 -18.08
N HIS A 109 -27.57 -2.20 -18.30
CA HIS A 109 -28.50 -2.63 -17.27
C HIS A 109 -27.96 -3.78 -16.40
N LEU A 110 -26.92 -4.49 -16.83
CA LEU A 110 -26.29 -5.61 -16.15
C LEU A 110 -25.01 -5.23 -15.40
N SER A 111 -24.42 -4.07 -15.70
CA SER A 111 -23.13 -3.65 -15.19
C SER A 111 -23.25 -2.45 -14.26
N PRO A 112 -22.35 -2.30 -13.28
CA PRO A 112 -22.30 -1.09 -12.46
C PRO A 112 -22.11 0.14 -13.34
N GLN A 113 -22.87 1.18 -13.07
CA GLN A 113 -22.74 2.45 -13.81
C GLN A 113 -21.47 3.22 -13.46
N LYS A 114 -20.82 2.89 -12.34
CA LYS A 114 -19.58 3.51 -11.84
C LYS A 114 -18.50 2.46 -11.65
N ILE A 115 -17.23 2.89 -11.76
CA ILE A 115 -16.11 1.97 -11.60
C ILE A 115 -16.00 1.41 -10.16
N GLY A 116 -16.44 2.16 -9.14
CA GLY A 116 -16.40 1.76 -7.73
C GLY A 116 -14.98 1.74 -7.15
N THR A 117 -14.87 1.64 -5.82
CA THR A 117 -13.62 1.79 -5.05
C THR A 117 -12.48 0.91 -5.56
N PHE A 118 -12.73 -0.38 -5.75
CA PHE A 118 -11.66 -1.36 -6.01
C PHE A 118 -11.05 -1.30 -7.42
N ARG A 119 -11.57 -0.45 -8.28
CA ARG A 119 -11.03 -0.19 -9.63
C ARG A 119 -10.30 1.15 -9.74
N THR A 120 -10.15 1.89 -8.64
CA THR A 120 -9.53 3.23 -8.63
C THR A 120 -8.02 3.22 -8.35
N PHE A 121 -7.43 2.07 -8.05
CA PHE A 121 -6.04 1.96 -7.59
C PHE A 121 -5.03 2.58 -8.57
N THR A 122 -3.99 3.15 -8.02
CA THR A 122 -2.78 3.51 -8.76
C THR A 122 -1.88 2.28 -8.92
N LEU A 123 -1.58 1.59 -7.82
CA LEU A 123 -0.83 0.35 -7.82
C LEU A 123 -1.63 -0.77 -7.17
N LYS A 124 -1.82 -1.88 -7.88
CA LYS A 124 -2.39 -3.13 -7.37
C LYS A 124 -1.32 -4.22 -7.30
N ILE A 125 -1.14 -4.83 -6.14
CA ILE A 125 -0.18 -5.92 -5.92
C ILE A 125 -0.94 -7.19 -5.58
N GLN A 126 -0.98 -8.13 -6.53
CA GLN A 126 -1.56 -9.46 -6.36
C GLN A 126 -0.45 -10.51 -6.09
N GLY A 127 0.76 -10.24 -6.54
CA GLY A 127 1.94 -11.07 -6.30
C GLY A 127 2.37 -11.06 -4.83
N SER A 128 3.05 -12.13 -4.41
CA SER A 128 3.59 -12.28 -3.06
C SER A 128 5.10 -12.06 -3.02
N ARG A 129 5.65 -11.73 -1.84
CA ARG A 129 7.07 -11.40 -1.66
C ARG A 129 7.50 -10.23 -2.56
N ILE A 130 6.69 -9.18 -2.57
CA ILE A 130 6.99 -7.94 -3.27
C ILE A 130 7.46 -6.90 -2.26
N THR A 131 8.53 -6.20 -2.61
CA THR A 131 9.08 -5.11 -1.79
C THR A 131 9.03 -3.80 -2.57
N LEU A 132 8.54 -2.74 -1.93
CA LEU A 132 8.65 -1.37 -2.42
C LEU A 132 9.59 -0.57 -1.50
N LYS A 133 10.51 0.19 -2.09
CA LYS A 133 11.44 1.06 -1.34
C LYS A 133 11.55 2.44 -1.99
N ASN A 134 11.70 3.47 -1.16
CA ASN A 134 12.06 4.83 -1.57
C ASN A 134 11.17 5.40 -2.69
N ILE A 135 9.86 5.17 -2.67
CA ILE A 135 8.95 5.54 -3.76
C ILE A 135 7.65 6.13 -3.21
N THR A 136 7.05 7.03 -3.96
CA THR A 136 5.70 7.55 -3.71
C THR A 136 4.69 6.85 -4.60
N ILE A 137 3.60 6.36 -4.00
CA ILE A 137 2.40 5.88 -4.68
C ILE A 137 1.27 6.84 -4.34
N GLU A 138 0.72 7.48 -5.34
CA GLU A 138 -0.28 8.53 -5.17
C GLU A 138 -1.55 8.25 -5.95
N ASN A 139 -2.71 8.41 -5.33
CA ASN A 139 -3.93 8.67 -6.09
C ASN A 139 -4.23 10.16 -5.99
N ASN A 140 -4.05 10.85 -7.10
CA ASN A 140 -4.13 12.31 -7.20
C ASN A 140 -5.53 12.80 -7.59
N SER A 141 -6.57 12.00 -7.44
CA SER A 141 -7.94 12.47 -7.70
C SER A 141 -8.34 13.53 -6.68
N ALA A 142 -9.17 14.48 -7.10
CA ALA A 142 -9.84 15.39 -6.17
C ALA A 142 -10.72 14.57 -5.19
N ARG A 143 -11.22 15.21 -4.13
CA ARG A 143 -12.13 14.58 -3.15
C ARG A 143 -13.52 14.30 -3.74
N LEU A 144 -13.58 13.44 -4.74
CA LEU A 144 -14.78 13.10 -5.50
C LEU A 144 -15.38 11.73 -5.11
N GLY A 145 -14.83 11.09 -4.11
CA GLY A 145 -15.23 9.75 -3.63
C GLY A 145 -14.02 8.94 -3.20
N GLN A 146 -14.22 7.64 -3.01
CA GLN A 146 -13.15 6.71 -2.69
C GLN A 146 -12.13 6.65 -3.84
N ALA A 147 -10.84 6.64 -3.49
CA ALA A 147 -9.75 6.72 -4.45
C ALA A 147 -8.48 6.06 -3.89
N VAL A 148 -8.24 4.82 -4.31
CA VAL A 148 -7.18 3.98 -3.76
C VAL A 148 -5.84 4.30 -4.41
N ALA A 149 -4.82 4.60 -3.62
CA ALA A 149 -3.44 4.67 -4.11
C ALA A 149 -2.81 3.27 -4.18
N LEU A 150 -2.86 2.52 -3.07
CA LEU A 150 -2.32 1.17 -2.98
C LEU A 150 -3.42 0.15 -2.69
N HIS A 151 -3.53 -0.87 -3.54
CA HIS A 151 -4.40 -2.03 -3.37
C HIS A 151 -3.54 -3.30 -3.30
N THR A 152 -3.62 -4.05 -2.21
CA THR A 152 -2.84 -5.28 -2.05
C THR A 152 -3.74 -6.50 -1.94
N GLU A 153 -3.31 -7.63 -2.54
CA GLU A 153 -3.95 -8.94 -2.41
C GLU A 153 -2.91 -10.06 -2.12
N GLY A 154 -1.62 -9.75 -2.32
CA GLY A 154 -0.51 -10.69 -2.10
C GLY A 154 -0.10 -10.81 -0.63
N ASP A 155 0.63 -11.88 -0.31
CA ASP A 155 1.21 -12.14 1.01
C ASP A 155 2.70 -11.76 1.06
N ARG A 156 3.20 -11.41 2.25
CA ARG A 156 4.60 -11.03 2.50
C ARG A 156 5.03 -9.83 1.66
N LEU A 157 4.25 -8.76 1.79
CA LEU A 157 4.57 -7.49 1.15
C LEU A 157 5.32 -6.59 2.12
N THR A 158 6.39 -5.96 1.63
CA THR A 158 7.25 -5.08 2.43
C THR A 158 7.33 -3.70 1.81
N PHE A 159 7.09 -2.68 2.60
CA PHE A 159 7.15 -1.27 2.20
C PHE A 159 8.11 -0.53 3.13
N VAL A 160 9.20 0.00 2.58
CA VAL A 160 10.23 0.68 3.37
C VAL A 160 10.49 2.07 2.82
N ASN A 161 10.41 3.07 3.67
CA ASN A 161 10.65 4.46 3.31
C ASN A 161 9.84 4.92 2.08
N CYS A 162 8.56 4.49 2.02
CA CYS A 162 7.62 4.87 0.96
C CYS A 162 6.68 5.99 1.40
N ARG A 163 6.02 6.63 0.42
CA ARG A 163 4.91 7.55 0.68
C ARG A 163 3.64 7.05 -0.02
N PHE A 164 2.53 7.08 0.70
CA PHE A 164 1.21 6.72 0.18
C PHE A 164 0.30 7.94 0.32
N LEU A 165 -0.02 8.56 -0.81
CA LEU A 165 -0.74 9.82 -0.85
C LEU A 165 -2.13 9.62 -1.44
N GLY A 166 -3.14 10.14 -0.75
CA GLY A 166 -4.52 10.06 -1.21
C GLY A 166 -5.50 10.85 -0.33
N HIS A 167 -6.74 10.47 -0.43
CA HIS A 167 -7.83 11.05 0.34
C HIS A 167 -8.65 9.96 1.04
N GLN A 168 -9.90 9.73 0.65
CA GLN A 168 -10.67 8.63 1.19
C GLN A 168 -10.18 7.30 0.59
N ASP A 169 -9.95 6.29 1.45
CA ASP A 169 -9.58 4.94 1.04
C ASP A 169 -8.16 4.83 0.40
N THR A 170 -7.15 5.55 0.92
CA THR A 170 -5.79 5.60 0.32
C THR A 170 -5.15 4.22 0.19
N ILE A 171 -5.18 3.37 1.25
CA ILE A 171 -4.59 2.03 1.24
C ILE A 171 -5.67 0.98 1.51
N TYR A 172 -5.89 0.10 0.54
CA TYR A 172 -6.70 -1.11 0.70
C TYR A 172 -5.79 -2.33 0.87
N THR A 173 -5.93 -3.01 2.00
CA THR A 173 -5.23 -4.27 2.30
C THR A 173 -6.19 -5.43 2.10
N GLY A 174 -6.30 -5.90 0.87
CA GLY A 174 -7.19 -7.01 0.50
C GLY A 174 -6.64 -8.37 0.89
N ASN A 175 -7.52 -9.34 1.04
CA ASN A 175 -7.25 -10.73 1.42
C ASN A 175 -6.88 -10.93 2.90
N ALA A 176 -7.76 -11.61 3.63
CA ALA A 176 -7.71 -11.77 5.08
C ALA A 176 -6.52 -12.58 5.62
N LYS A 177 -5.86 -13.37 4.79
CA LYS A 177 -4.75 -14.26 5.20
C LYS A 177 -3.40 -13.78 4.67
N THR A 178 -3.27 -12.48 4.39
CA THR A 178 -2.02 -11.89 3.93
C THR A 178 -1.37 -11.03 5.01
N ARG A 179 -0.06 -10.93 4.94
CA ARG A 179 0.80 -10.23 5.90
C ARG A 179 1.56 -9.13 5.19
N LEU A 180 1.49 -7.93 5.74
CA LEU A 180 2.12 -6.74 5.18
C LEU A 180 2.95 -6.03 6.25
N PHE A 181 4.11 -5.55 5.86
CA PHE A 181 5.02 -4.79 6.71
C PHE A 181 5.32 -3.41 6.12
N PHE A 182 5.00 -2.37 6.87
CA PHE A 182 5.34 -0.98 6.53
C PHE A 182 6.34 -0.46 7.55
N LYS A 183 7.46 0.08 7.06
CA LYS A 183 8.51 0.66 7.91
C LYS A 183 8.94 2.03 7.39
N ASP A 184 9.05 3.00 8.29
CA ASP A 184 9.51 4.37 7.98
C ASP A 184 8.68 5.03 6.86
N CYS A 185 7.40 4.63 6.68
CA CYS A 185 6.53 5.12 5.63
C CYS A 185 5.74 6.35 6.07
N TYR A 186 5.44 7.22 5.10
CA TYR A 186 4.49 8.32 5.26
C TYR A 186 3.17 7.96 4.59
N ILE A 187 2.06 8.06 5.32
CA ILE A 187 0.73 7.68 4.86
C ILE A 187 -0.26 8.80 5.16
N GLU A 188 -0.93 9.33 4.15
CA GLU A 188 -1.91 10.39 4.34
C GLU A 188 -3.29 10.05 3.76
N GLY A 189 -4.31 10.61 4.37
CA GLY A 189 -5.68 10.50 3.86
C GLY A 189 -6.71 11.30 4.64
N THR A 190 -7.96 11.14 4.25
CA THR A 190 -9.10 11.83 4.90
C THR A 190 -9.97 10.88 5.71
N THR A 191 -10.59 9.88 5.08
CA THR A 191 -11.58 8.98 5.69
C THR A 191 -11.21 7.54 5.40
N ASP A 192 -11.17 6.69 6.45
CA ASP A 192 -10.94 5.25 6.32
C ASP A 192 -9.71 4.94 5.43
N PHE A 193 -8.69 5.79 5.54
CA PHE A 193 -7.62 5.79 4.55
C PHE A 193 -6.63 4.64 4.69
N ILE A 194 -6.80 3.79 5.71
CA ILE A 194 -6.16 2.48 5.84
C ILE A 194 -7.27 1.49 6.15
N PHE A 195 -7.64 0.64 5.18
CA PHE A 195 -8.79 -0.25 5.32
C PHE A 195 -8.56 -1.62 4.69
N GLY A 196 -9.29 -2.63 5.19
CA GLY A 196 -9.21 -4.00 4.69
C GLY A 196 -9.03 -5.07 5.77
N PRO A 197 -8.90 -6.34 5.36
CA PRO A 197 -8.90 -7.49 6.27
C PRO A 197 -7.53 -8.07 6.65
N SER A 198 -6.43 -7.62 6.03
CA SER A 198 -5.09 -8.24 6.19
C SER A 198 -4.50 -8.05 7.58
N THR A 199 -3.52 -8.86 7.93
CA THR A 199 -2.62 -8.62 9.06
C THR A 199 -1.51 -7.68 8.63
N VAL A 200 -1.42 -6.50 9.26
CA VAL A 200 -0.46 -5.46 8.87
C VAL A 200 0.27 -4.92 10.08
N TRP A 201 1.59 -4.85 9.98
CA TRP A 201 2.44 -4.19 10.96
C TRP A 201 2.98 -2.88 10.38
N PHE A 202 2.67 -1.77 11.04
CA PHE A 202 3.23 -0.45 10.75
C PHE A 202 4.27 -0.13 11.81
N GLU A 203 5.55 0.00 11.41
CA GLU A 203 6.67 0.33 12.27
C GLU A 203 7.22 1.71 11.93
N GLN A 204 7.26 2.60 12.93
CA GLN A 204 7.86 3.95 12.80
C GLN A 204 7.30 4.75 11.60
N CYS A 205 6.00 4.59 11.31
CA CYS A 205 5.35 5.30 10.23
C CYS A 205 4.78 6.65 10.68
N ASP A 206 4.80 7.63 9.77
CA ASP A 206 4.11 8.92 9.91
C ASP A 206 2.72 8.83 9.28
N ILE A 207 1.68 9.01 10.09
CA ILE A 207 0.27 8.94 9.67
C ILE A 207 -0.34 10.33 9.70
N PHE A 208 -0.69 10.88 8.55
CA PHE A 208 -1.16 12.25 8.41
C PHE A 208 -2.64 12.35 8.08
N CYS A 209 -3.42 12.95 8.98
CA CYS A 209 -4.86 13.10 8.86
C CYS A 209 -5.23 14.43 8.18
N LYS A 210 -5.86 14.37 7.03
CA LYS A 210 -6.24 15.53 6.21
C LYS A 210 -7.68 16.02 6.45
N ALA A 211 -8.45 15.34 7.29
CA ALA A 211 -9.84 15.69 7.60
C ALA A 211 -10.28 15.17 8.97
N ASN A 212 -11.35 15.75 9.49
CA ASN A 212 -12.08 15.28 10.66
C ASN A 212 -12.84 13.98 10.34
N SER A 213 -12.19 12.83 10.51
CA SER A 213 -12.75 11.55 10.13
C SER A 213 -12.03 10.38 10.84
N TYR A 214 -11.76 9.27 10.15
CA TYR A 214 -11.26 8.01 10.68
C TYR A 214 -9.94 7.64 10.02
N ILE A 215 -8.95 7.20 10.80
CA ILE A 215 -7.67 6.69 10.26
C ILE A 215 -7.92 5.31 9.64
N THR A 216 -8.46 4.37 10.44
CA THR A 216 -8.60 2.98 10.02
C THR A 216 -10.05 2.53 9.87
N ALA A 217 -10.27 1.60 8.94
CA ALA A 217 -11.51 0.85 8.79
C ALA A 217 -11.20 -0.65 8.61
N ALA A 218 -10.83 -1.30 9.72
CA ALA A 218 -10.45 -2.71 9.70
C ALA A 218 -11.63 -3.63 9.41
N SER A 219 -11.39 -4.69 8.64
CA SER A 219 -12.38 -5.74 8.36
C SER A 219 -11.85 -7.14 8.65
N THR A 220 -10.96 -7.25 9.61
CA THR A 220 -10.33 -8.51 10.04
C THR A 220 -11.40 -9.56 10.36
N PRO A 221 -11.37 -10.77 9.78
CA PRO A 221 -12.31 -11.83 10.11
C PRO A 221 -12.16 -12.34 11.54
N GLN A 222 -13.16 -13.09 11.99
CA GLN A 222 -13.20 -13.66 13.33
C GLN A 222 -12.07 -14.68 13.57
N ASP A 223 -11.73 -15.46 12.57
CA ASP A 223 -10.70 -16.52 12.62
C ASP A 223 -9.29 -16.02 12.38
N VAL A 224 -9.09 -14.72 12.16
CA VAL A 224 -7.78 -14.08 12.00
C VAL A 224 -7.42 -13.35 13.30
N GLU A 225 -6.31 -13.75 13.92
CA GLU A 225 -5.93 -13.29 15.26
C GLU A 225 -5.56 -11.80 15.27
N TYR A 226 -4.78 -11.33 14.30
CA TYR A 226 -4.28 -9.96 14.22
C TYR A 226 -4.75 -9.24 12.94
N GLY A 227 -5.09 -7.97 13.07
CA GLY A 227 -5.36 -7.06 11.96
C GLY A 227 -4.27 -5.98 11.86
N TYR A 228 -4.63 -4.72 12.08
CA TYR A 228 -3.69 -3.60 12.02
C TYR A 228 -2.97 -3.38 13.35
N ILE A 229 -1.65 -3.31 13.30
CA ILE A 229 -0.79 -3.00 14.44
C ILE A 229 0.08 -1.81 14.06
N PHE A 230 -0.11 -0.69 14.75
CA PHE A 230 0.74 0.49 14.66
C PHE A 230 1.68 0.49 15.86
N ASN A 231 2.99 0.39 15.62
CA ASN A 231 4.01 0.42 16.65
C ASN A 231 5.00 1.55 16.39
N ASN A 232 5.26 2.34 17.43
CA ASN A 232 6.16 3.50 17.37
C ASN A 232 5.81 4.51 16.26
N CYS A 233 4.54 4.58 15.83
CA CYS A 233 4.09 5.50 14.78
C CYS A 233 3.80 6.90 15.34
N CYS A 234 3.96 7.92 14.49
CA CYS A 234 3.58 9.29 14.78
C CYS A 234 2.31 9.66 14.01
N ILE A 235 1.26 10.05 14.72
CA ILE A 235 0.03 10.55 14.12
C ILE A 235 0.07 12.06 14.14
N SER A 236 -0.24 12.69 13.02
CA SER A 236 -0.32 14.15 12.88
C SER A 236 -1.51 14.56 12.03
N CYS A 237 -1.87 15.84 12.09
CA CYS A 237 -3.08 16.34 11.45
C CYS A 237 -2.82 17.66 10.72
N ALA A 238 -3.59 17.91 9.67
CA ALA A 238 -3.62 19.19 9.00
C ALA A 238 -4.12 20.31 9.96
N HIS A 239 -3.72 21.54 9.69
CA HIS A 239 -3.98 22.68 10.58
C HIS A 239 -5.47 22.89 10.93
N ASN A 240 -6.37 22.58 10.01
CA ASN A 240 -7.82 22.73 10.16
C ASN A 240 -8.53 21.46 10.66
N VAL A 241 -7.78 20.46 11.13
CA VAL A 241 -8.30 19.20 11.67
C VAL A 241 -8.24 19.23 13.19
N ASP A 242 -9.34 18.91 13.84
CA ASP A 242 -9.48 18.96 15.31
C ASP A 242 -10.18 17.74 15.92
N LYS A 243 -10.75 16.83 15.11
CA LYS A 243 -11.59 15.71 15.55
C LYS A 243 -11.36 14.45 14.73
N VAL A 244 -10.41 13.61 15.12
CA VAL A 244 -10.07 12.38 14.43
C VAL A 244 -10.34 11.17 15.33
N TYR A 245 -10.93 10.13 14.76
CA TYR A 245 -11.00 8.81 15.39
C TYR A 245 -9.81 7.94 14.92
N LEU A 246 -9.27 7.13 15.83
CA LEU A 246 -8.25 6.12 15.49
C LEU A 246 -8.79 5.09 14.50
N GLY A 247 -10.10 4.83 14.54
CA GLY A 247 -10.75 3.99 13.56
C GLY A 247 -12.17 3.61 13.89
N ARG A 248 -12.76 2.82 12.97
CA ARG A 248 -14.07 2.20 13.10
C ARG A 248 -14.08 0.83 12.42
N PRO A 249 -14.80 -0.21 12.94
CA PRO A 249 -14.80 -1.54 12.34
C PRO A 249 -15.69 -1.58 11.10
N TRP A 250 -15.09 -1.72 9.92
CA TRP A 250 -15.84 -1.94 8.68
C TRP A 250 -16.58 -3.30 8.67
N ARG A 251 -16.01 -4.29 9.39
CA ARG A 251 -16.66 -5.58 9.67
C ARG A 251 -16.59 -5.87 11.17
N ASP A 252 -17.47 -6.71 11.67
CA ASP A 252 -17.76 -6.89 13.09
C ASP A 252 -16.55 -7.27 13.94
N TYR A 253 -15.59 -8.03 13.40
CA TYR A 253 -14.40 -8.51 14.11
C TYR A 253 -13.14 -7.67 13.83
N GLY A 254 -13.29 -6.48 13.23
CA GLY A 254 -12.18 -5.59 12.91
C GLY A 254 -11.19 -5.47 14.07
N TYR A 255 -9.90 -5.63 13.78
CA TYR A 255 -8.82 -5.54 14.77
C TYR A 255 -7.91 -4.35 14.44
N THR A 256 -7.70 -3.48 15.41
CA THR A 256 -6.70 -2.40 15.30
C THR A 256 -6.06 -2.13 16.66
N LEU A 257 -4.73 -2.10 16.70
CA LEU A 257 -3.92 -1.79 17.86
C LEU A 257 -3.00 -0.60 17.57
N PHE A 258 -3.05 0.42 18.41
CA PHE A 258 -2.02 1.46 18.47
C PHE A 258 -1.18 1.23 19.73
N MET A 259 0.13 1.01 19.56
CA MET A 259 1.04 0.83 20.70
C MET A 259 2.31 1.67 20.54
N ASN A 260 2.73 2.28 21.63
CA ASN A 260 3.92 3.15 21.71
C ASN A 260 3.88 4.34 20.73
N CYS A 261 2.70 4.71 20.25
CA CYS A 261 2.51 5.78 19.26
C CYS A 261 2.45 7.17 19.90
N GLU A 262 2.79 8.18 19.12
CA GLU A 262 2.54 9.58 19.42
C GLU A 262 1.16 9.97 18.89
N LEU A 263 0.22 10.35 19.77
CA LEU A 263 -1.15 10.72 19.46
C LEU A 263 -1.39 12.20 19.72
N PRO A 264 -1.73 13.00 18.70
CA PRO A 264 -1.92 14.42 18.84
C PRO A 264 -3.27 14.76 19.50
N ARG A 265 -3.42 15.97 20.00
CA ARG A 265 -4.63 16.47 20.68
C ARG A 265 -5.92 16.34 19.84
N GLN A 266 -5.79 16.22 18.52
CA GLN A 266 -6.90 16.06 17.59
C GLN A 266 -7.58 14.69 17.66
N ILE A 267 -6.95 13.71 18.33
CA ILE A 267 -7.61 12.42 18.58
C ILE A 267 -8.75 12.65 19.57
N ARG A 268 -9.95 12.25 19.15
CA ARG A 268 -11.16 12.41 19.99
C ARG A 268 -11.03 11.64 21.31
N PRO A 269 -11.59 12.17 22.39
CA PRO A 269 -11.56 11.50 23.71
C PRO A 269 -12.11 10.07 23.66
N GLU A 270 -13.14 9.82 22.84
CA GLU A 270 -13.73 8.50 22.64
C GLU A 270 -12.75 7.53 21.94
N GLY A 271 -11.77 8.04 21.21
CA GLY A 271 -10.74 7.31 20.47
C GLY A 271 -11.25 6.57 19.25
N TRP A 272 -12.35 5.84 19.41
CA TRP A 272 -12.90 4.93 18.43
C TRP A 272 -14.38 5.20 18.17
N HIS A 273 -14.85 4.81 16.98
CA HIS A 273 -16.26 4.89 16.63
C HIS A 273 -16.74 3.53 16.15
N HIS A 274 -18.00 3.22 16.31
CA HIS A 274 -18.60 2.02 15.74
C HIS A 274 -19.13 2.29 14.34
N TRP A 275 -19.09 1.30 13.47
CA TRP A 275 -19.74 1.39 12.17
C TRP A 275 -21.22 1.03 12.29
N ARG A 276 -21.49 -0.03 13.07
CA ARG A 276 -22.83 -0.53 13.43
C ARG A 276 -22.85 -0.85 14.93
N GLU A 277 -24.00 -0.78 15.56
CA GLU A 277 -24.15 -1.03 17.00
C GLU A 277 -23.63 -2.41 17.42
N GLU A 278 -23.92 -3.45 16.61
CA GLU A 278 -23.52 -4.84 16.87
C GLU A 278 -21.99 -5.00 16.89
N ALA A 279 -21.28 -4.22 16.09
CA ALA A 279 -19.83 -4.28 16.03
C ALA A 279 -19.13 -3.93 17.36
N LYS A 280 -19.81 -3.21 18.27
CA LYS A 280 -19.28 -2.91 19.62
C LYS A 280 -19.00 -4.16 20.45
N GLN A 281 -19.69 -5.26 20.16
CA GLN A 281 -19.55 -6.50 20.93
C GLN A 281 -18.39 -7.36 20.46
N THR A 282 -17.93 -7.18 19.24
CA THR A 282 -16.98 -8.08 18.57
C THR A 282 -15.72 -7.38 18.09
N ALA A 283 -15.73 -6.05 17.95
CA ALA A 283 -14.57 -5.28 17.54
C ALA A 283 -13.41 -5.43 18.54
N ARG A 284 -12.19 -5.60 18.01
CA ARG A 284 -10.96 -5.83 18.78
C ARG A 284 -10.07 -4.59 18.67
N TYR A 285 -10.47 -3.51 19.36
CA TYR A 285 -9.80 -2.22 19.29
C TYR A 285 -9.01 -1.97 20.56
N LEU A 286 -7.69 -1.78 20.40
CA LEU A 286 -6.71 -1.91 21.44
C LEU A 286 -5.74 -0.73 21.43
N GLU A 287 -5.29 -0.35 22.62
CA GLU A 287 -4.23 0.65 22.79
C GLU A 287 -3.24 0.18 23.86
N TYR A 288 -1.96 0.60 23.70
CA TYR A 288 -0.94 0.35 24.73
C TYR A 288 0.14 1.44 24.71
N ASN A 289 0.42 2.03 25.87
CA ASN A 289 1.58 2.91 26.10
C ASN A 289 1.75 4.02 25.04
N ASN A 290 0.64 4.54 24.52
CA ASN A 290 0.67 5.71 23.64
C ASN A 290 0.96 6.97 24.45
N ARG A 291 1.53 8.00 23.83
CA ARG A 291 1.90 9.27 24.42
C ARG A 291 1.34 10.45 23.60
N GLY A 292 1.46 11.65 24.15
CA GLY A 292 0.89 12.87 23.58
C GLY A 292 -0.51 13.19 24.12
N GLU A 293 -1.03 14.36 23.80
CA GLU A 293 -2.29 14.87 24.38
C GLU A 293 -3.51 14.00 24.01
N GLY A 294 -3.50 13.37 22.84
CA GLY A 294 -4.56 12.46 22.37
C GLY A 294 -4.51 11.06 22.99
N ALA A 295 -3.49 10.73 23.77
CA ALA A 295 -3.32 9.41 24.38
C ALA A 295 -4.09 9.22 25.71
N THR A 296 -4.82 10.24 26.17
CA THR A 296 -5.63 10.15 27.40
C THR A 296 -6.78 9.15 27.19
N THR A 297 -6.84 8.11 28.03
CA THR A 297 -7.76 6.98 27.83
C THR A 297 -9.01 6.99 28.69
N SER A 298 -9.14 7.96 29.63
CA SER A 298 -10.24 8.03 30.61
C SER A 298 -11.64 8.16 29.99
N GLN A 299 -11.74 8.62 28.75
CA GLN A 299 -13.01 8.82 28.04
C GLN A 299 -13.13 7.92 26.78
N ARG A 300 -12.23 6.93 26.63
CA ARG A 300 -12.33 5.95 25.54
C ARG A 300 -13.65 5.19 25.60
N VAL A 301 -14.18 4.82 24.45
CA VAL A 301 -15.38 3.99 24.39
C VAL A 301 -15.19 2.70 25.19
N PRO A 302 -16.22 2.25 25.97
CA PRO A 302 -16.07 1.13 26.91
C PRO A 302 -15.82 -0.22 26.22
N TRP A 303 -16.05 -0.34 24.93
CA TRP A 303 -15.81 -1.55 24.15
C TRP A 303 -14.39 -1.61 23.57
N SER A 304 -13.58 -0.56 23.67
CA SER A 304 -12.15 -0.63 23.39
C SER A 304 -11.38 -1.04 24.66
N ARG A 305 -10.15 -1.51 24.50
CA ARG A 305 -9.39 -2.06 25.61
C ARG A 305 -7.96 -1.54 25.65
N GLN A 306 -7.48 -1.22 26.83
CA GLN A 306 -6.08 -0.96 27.10
C GLN A 306 -5.37 -2.29 27.41
N LEU A 307 -4.27 -2.58 26.72
CA LEU A 307 -3.47 -3.77 27.01
C LEU A 307 -2.64 -3.59 28.27
N THR A 308 -2.46 -4.68 28.99
CA THR A 308 -1.45 -4.77 30.05
C THR A 308 -0.05 -4.90 29.44
N LYS A 309 1.00 -4.56 30.21
CA LYS A 309 2.40 -4.77 29.78
C LYS A 309 2.67 -6.21 29.36
N LYS A 310 2.12 -7.18 30.10
CA LYS A 310 2.30 -8.61 29.82
C LYS A 310 1.69 -9.01 28.46
N GLU A 311 0.50 -8.49 28.15
CA GLU A 311 -0.16 -8.75 26.85
C GLU A 311 0.61 -8.09 25.69
N ALA A 312 0.97 -6.81 25.85
CA ALA A 312 1.72 -6.08 24.82
C ALA A 312 3.07 -6.74 24.50
N GLN A 313 3.78 -7.26 25.50
CA GLN A 313 5.03 -8.01 25.31
C GLN A 313 4.86 -9.31 24.51
N GLN A 314 3.65 -9.85 24.39
CA GLN A 314 3.36 -11.03 23.58
C GLN A 314 3.09 -10.66 22.11
N ILE A 315 2.89 -9.39 21.77
CA ILE A 315 2.61 -8.93 20.41
C ILE A 315 3.93 -8.48 19.81
N THR A 316 4.62 -9.39 19.12
CA THR A 316 5.88 -9.14 18.41
C THR A 316 5.72 -9.47 16.94
N ILE A 317 6.55 -8.89 16.07
CA ILE A 317 6.52 -9.15 14.62
C ILE A 317 6.56 -10.66 14.34
N ASP A 318 7.45 -11.38 15.00
CA ASP A 318 7.63 -12.84 14.81
C ASP A 318 6.36 -13.62 15.14
N LYS A 319 5.63 -13.23 16.20
CA LYS A 319 4.38 -13.89 16.57
C LYS A 319 3.23 -13.49 15.64
N VAL A 320 3.12 -12.21 15.33
CA VAL A 320 2.03 -11.66 14.50
C VAL A 320 2.10 -12.25 13.09
N PHE A 321 3.28 -12.34 12.52
CA PHE A 321 3.44 -12.89 11.18
C PHE A 321 3.61 -14.41 11.15
N THR A 322 3.61 -15.07 12.30
CA THR A 322 3.70 -16.54 12.44
C THR A 322 4.79 -17.12 11.52
N ILE A 323 6.05 -16.73 11.78
CA ILE A 323 7.14 -16.95 10.85
C ILE A 323 7.57 -18.44 10.87
N ASN A 324 6.69 -19.30 10.36
CA ASN A 324 7.04 -20.69 10.03
C ASN A 324 7.58 -20.84 8.60
N ASP A 325 7.64 -19.76 7.84
CA ASP A 325 7.93 -19.77 6.39
C ASP A 325 9.15 -18.95 5.98
N ASN A 326 10.03 -18.61 6.93
CA ASN A 326 11.29 -17.88 6.72
C ASN A 326 11.13 -16.47 6.06
N TRP A 327 9.98 -15.81 6.23
CA TRP A 327 9.87 -14.42 5.80
C TRP A 327 10.74 -13.53 6.68
N LYS A 328 11.87 -13.08 6.14
CA LYS A 328 12.79 -12.13 6.80
C LYS A 328 12.40 -10.71 6.41
N LEU A 329 12.22 -9.84 7.40
CA LEU A 329 11.90 -8.41 7.26
C LEU A 329 13.17 -7.58 7.27
#